data_3f364dd4f71e4ccabac5f63a06ec9491
#
_entry.id   3f364dd4f71e4ccabac5f63a06ec9491
#
_cell.length_a   1.000
_cell.length_b   1.000
_cell.length_c   1.000
_cell.angle_alpha   90.00
_cell.angle_beta   90.00
_cell.angle_gamma   90.00
#
_symmetry.space_group_name_H-M   'P 1'
#
loop_
_entity.id
_entity.type
_entity.pdbx_description
1 polymer ?
#
loop_
_entity_poly.entity_id
_entity_poly.type
_entity_poly.pdbx_seq_one_letter_code
_entity_poly.pdbx_strand_id
1 'polypeptide(L)'
;VLFDKHHYEGAVIFDHAKTKDLVANDTHIKYILKLGQQADIAVFTVGTVRDSALLFRLGYFTEREQKILQQEAVGDIFSRFIDAKGQIVNQDINERTIGIRLAELKKKKHSILVAANVAKVPAIHGALVAGYANTLVIDQESANDLLEFSA
;
A
#
# COMPACT_ATOMS: atom_id res chain seq x y z
N VAL A 1 0.04 9.20 -6.26
CA VAL A 1 1.02 10.26 -6.02
C VAL A 1 0.31 11.57 -6.23
N LEU A 2 0.02 12.31 -5.15
CA LEU A 2 -0.32 13.72 -5.27
C LEU A 2 0.95 14.44 -5.70
N PHE A 3 1.08 14.76 -6.96
CA PHE A 3 2.05 15.72 -7.47
C PHE A 3 1.55 17.13 -7.14
N ASP A 4 1.44 17.44 -5.86
CA ASP A 4 1.24 18.80 -5.41
C ASP A 4 2.44 19.18 -4.53
N LYS A 5 2.78 20.48 -4.50
CA LYS A 5 3.82 21.09 -3.65
C LYS A 5 3.65 20.85 -2.13
N HIS A 6 2.60 20.17 -1.73
CA HIS A 6 2.30 19.80 -0.35
C HIS A 6 2.69 18.33 -0.10
N HIS A 7 3.99 18.04 -0.17
CA HIS A 7 4.57 16.74 0.10
C HIS A 7 4.67 16.53 1.62
N TYR A 8 4.09 15.43 2.12
CA TYR A 8 4.36 14.99 3.48
C TYR A 8 5.54 14.00 3.46
N GLU A 9 6.71 14.47 3.88
CA GLU A 9 7.92 13.66 4.05
C GLU A 9 8.08 13.25 5.52
N GLY A 10 7.08 12.58 6.10
CA GLY A 10 7.13 12.14 7.49
C GLY A 10 7.09 10.64 7.65
N ALA A 11 7.16 10.17 8.89
CA ALA A 11 6.91 8.77 9.20
C ALA A 11 5.53 8.35 8.70
N VAL A 12 5.49 7.24 7.97
CA VAL A 12 4.25 6.68 7.43
C VAL A 12 3.62 5.70 8.42
N ILE A 13 4.47 4.98 9.17
CA ILE A 13 4.09 4.01 10.19
C ILE A 13 4.60 4.50 11.53
N PHE A 14 3.71 4.62 12.51
CA PHE A 14 4.02 5.07 13.86
C PHE A 14 4.16 3.89 14.81
N ASP A 15 4.81 4.10 15.96
CA ASP A 15 4.91 3.06 16.99
C ASP A 15 3.53 2.77 17.62
N HIS A 16 2.67 3.80 17.71
CA HIS A 16 1.36 3.69 18.33
C HIS A 16 0.27 4.32 17.48
N ALA A 17 -0.90 3.67 17.43
CA ALA A 17 -2.09 4.19 16.75
C ALA A 17 -2.52 5.57 17.28
N LYS A 18 -2.40 5.81 18.58
CA LYS A 18 -2.70 7.13 19.19
C LYS A 18 -1.81 8.24 18.63
N THR A 19 -0.53 7.99 18.42
CA THR A 19 0.40 8.97 17.84
C THR A 19 -0.02 9.29 16.41
N LYS A 20 -0.30 8.26 15.59
CA LYS A 20 -0.84 8.42 14.25
C LYS A 20 -2.13 9.23 14.24
N ASP A 21 -3.05 8.99 15.19
CA ASP A 21 -4.33 9.70 15.28
C ASP A 21 -4.13 11.18 15.63
N LEU A 22 -3.20 11.50 16.53
CA LEU A 22 -2.85 12.90 16.86
C LEU A 22 -2.32 13.63 15.63
N VAL A 23 -1.37 13.03 14.90
CA VAL A 23 -0.80 13.59 13.67
C VAL A 23 -1.87 13.73 12.59
N ALA A 24 -2.72 12.72 12.38
CA ALA A 24 -3.79 12.75 11.40
C ALA A 24 -4.85 13.83 11.68
N ASN A 25 -5.00 14.26 12.94
CA ASN A 25 -5.92 15.33 13.35
C ASN A 25 -5.29 16.72 13.32
N ASP A 26 -3.98 16.85 13.10
CA ASP A 26 -3.37 18.15 12.80
C ASP A 26 -4.06 18.79 11.59
N THR A 27 -4.30 20.10 11.68
CA THR A 27 -5.12 20.82 10.70
C THR A 27 -4.59 20.65 9.26
N HIS A 28 -3.28 20.75 9.09
CA HIS A 28 -2.65 20.65 7.77
C HIS A 28 -2.66 19.22 7.24
N ILE A 29 -2.28 18.26 8.08
CA ILE A 29 -2.28 16.83 7.71
C ILE A 29 -3.69 16.34 7.39
N LYS A 30 -4.67 16.71 8.21
CA LYS A 30 -6.08 16.40 7.98
C LYS A 30 -6.58 16.94 6.64
N TYR A 31 -6.16 18.14 6.25
CA TYR A 31 -6.49 18.72 4.96
C TYR A 31 -5.92 17.88 3.81
N ILE A 32 -4.64 17.50 3.88
CA ILE A 32 -3.99 16.65 2.86
C ILE A 32 -4.67 15.28 2.75
N LEU A 33 -4.96 14.63 3.88
CA LEU A 33 -5.67 13.35 3.89
C LEU A 33 -7.05 13.45 3.25
N LYS A 34 -7.77 14.56 3.50
CA LYS A 34 -9.06 14.84 2.88
C LYS A 34 -8.95 15.02 1.37
N LEU A 35 -7.95 15.75 0.88
CA LEU A 35 -7.68 15.87 -0.56
C LEU A 35 -7.45 14.50 -1.20
N GLY A 36 -6.64 13.65 -0.57
CA GLY A 36 -6.41 12.28 -1.04
C GLY A 36 -7.69 11.44 -1.08
N GLN A 37 -8.58 11.59 -0.09
CA GLN A 37 -9.88 10.91 -0.08
C GLN A 37 -10.81 11.41 -1.19
N GLN A 38 -10.81 12.70 -1.48
CA GLN A 38 -11.69 13.35 -2.46
C GLN A 38 -11.19 13.24 -3.90
N ALA A 39 -9.93 12.90 -4.12
CA ALA A 39 -9.36 12.75 -5.46
C ALA A 39 -10.10 11.66 -6.26
N ASP A 40 -10.45 11.96 -7.50
CA ASP A 40 -11.08 11.01 -8.43
C ASP A 40 -10.10 9.95 -8.95
N ILE A 41 -8.81 10.30 -9.00
CA ILE A 41 -7.75 9.48 -9.57
C ILE A 41 -6.74 9.13 -8.48
N ALA A 42 -6.43 7.86 -8.35
CA ALA A 42 -5.30 7.36 -7.58
C ALA A 42 -4.32 6.64 -8.51
N VAL A 43 -3.04 6.99 -8.43
CA VAL A 43 -1.95 6.26 -9.09
C VAL A 43 -1.06 5.69 -8.01
N PHE A 44 -0.84 4.39 -8.04
CA PHE A 44 -0.06 3.71 -7.00
C PHE A 44 0.73 2.52 -7.54
N THR A 45 1.63 2.02 -6.75
CA THR A 45 2.37 0.77 -6.99
C THR A 45 2.20 -0.18 -5.82
N VAL A 46 2.66 -1.42 -5.98
CA VAL A 46 2.80 -2.38 -4.90
C VAL A 46 4.26 -2.54 -4.49
N GLY A 47 4.50 -2.74 -3.20
CA GLY A 47 5.79 -3.15 -2.66
C GLY A 47 5.90 -4.68 -2.55
N THR A 48 7.06 -5.15 -2.11
CA THR A 48 7.34 -6.56 -1.82
C THR A 48 7.67 -6.74 -0.33
N VAL A 49 7.63 -7.97 0.16
CA VAL A 49 7.99 -8.34 1.54
C VAL A 49 9.36 -9.01 1.64
N ARG A 50 10.25 -8.78 0.66
CA ARG A 50 11.63 -9.28 0.69
C ARG A 50 12.45 -8.52 1.73
N ASP A 51 13.53 -9.12 2.24
CA ASP A 51 14.44 -8.47 3.21
C ASP A 51 14.98 -7.12 2.73
N SER A 52 15.16 -6.96 1.42
CA SER A 52 15.60 -5.72 0.80
C SER A 52 14.50 -4.66 0.67
N ALA A 53 13.25 -4.96 1.05
CA ALA A 53 12.15 -4.00 0.95
C ALA A 53 12.42 -2.76 1.80
N LEU A 54 12.17 -1.59 1.22
CA LEU A 54 12.47 -0.30 1.85
C LEU A 54 11.86 -0.17 3.25
N LEU A 55 10.61 -0.57 3.42
CA LEU A 55 9.91 -0.48 4.70
C LEU A 55 10.59 -1.28 5.82
N PHE A 56 11.17 -2.45 5.51
CA PHE A 56 11.92 -3.24 6.48
C PHE A 56 13.26 -2.60 6.85
N ARG A 57 13.92 -1.97 5.87
CA ARG A 57 15.20 -1.28 6.09
C ARG A 57 15.06 0.02 6.91
N LEU A 58 13.89 0.63 6.91
CA LEU A 58 13.61 1.88 7.64
C LEU A 58 13.37 1.65 9.15
N GLY A 59 13.29 0.40 9.61
CA GLY A 59 13.20 0.07 11.03
C GLY A 59 11.81 0.32 11.66
N TYR A 60 10.74 0.34 10.86
CA TYR A 60 9.36 0.50 11.36
C TYR A 60 8.82 -0.70 12.11
N PHE A 61 9.49 -1.86 12.00
CA PHE A 61 8.99 -3.14 12.49
C PHE A 61 9.97 -3.81 13.43
N THR A 62 9.46 -4.47 14.45
CA THR A 62 10.22 -5.43 15.23
C THR A 62 10.56 -6.66 14.37
N GLU A 63 11.59 -7.41 14.73
CA GLU A 63 11.95 -8.65 14.04
C GLU A 63 10.78 -9.64 13.96
N ARG A 64 9.95 -9.69 15.02
CA ARG A 64 8.77 -10.55 15.06
C ARG A 64 7.72 -10.12 14.04
N GLU A 65 7.42 -8.82 13.97
CA GLU A 65 6.48 -8.26 12.99
C GLU A 65 6.97 -8.49 11.57
N GLN A 66 8.25 -8.25 11.31
CA GLN A 66 8.84 -8.48 9.99
C GLN A 66 8.67 -9.94 9.56
N LYS A 67 8.97 -10.92 10.44
CA LYS A 67 8.79 -12.34 10.14
C LYS A 67 7.33 -12.68 9.81
N ILE A 68 6.38 -12.17 10.58
CA ILE A 68 4.95 -12.38 10.32
C ILE A 68 4.57 -11.80 8.95
N LEU A 69 4.97 -10.56 8.66
CA LEU A 69 4.68 -9.93 7.37
C LEU A 69 5.28 -10.70 6.20
N GLN A 70 6.51 -11.22 6.34
CA GLN A 70 7.16 -12.01 5.29
C GLN A 70 6.50 -13.38 5.05
N GLN A 71 5.87 -13.95 6.07
CA GLN A 71 5.19 -15.24 5.97
C GLN A 71 3.76 -15.13 5.42
N GLU A 72 3.06 -14.07 5.76
CA GLU A 72 1.62 -13.95 5.51
C GLU A 72 1.27 -12.97 4.40
N ALA A 73 2.11 -11.95 4.18
CA ALA A 73 1.85 -10.94 3.17
C ALA A 73 2.53 -11.27 1.84
N VAL A 74 1.90 -10.89 0.74
CA VAL A 74 2.48 -10.93 -0.62
C VAL A 74 3.11 -9.60 -1.03
N GLY A 75 2.78 -8.52 -0.34
CA GLY A 75 3.30 -7.18 -0.58
C GLY A 75 2.52 -6.11 0.18
N ASP A 76 2.75 -4.84 -0.18
CA ASP A 76 2.04 -3.71 0.40
C ASP A 76 1.50 -2.75 -0.65
N ILE A 77 0.49 -1.99 -0.26
CA ILE A 77 -0.07 -0.83 -0.97
C ILE A 77 -0.14 0.32 0.04
N PHE A 78 0.57 1.43 -0.21
CA PHE A 78 0.64 2.56 0.72
C PHE A 78 1.06 2.14 2.15
N SER A 79 2.06 1.27 2.25
CA SER A 79 2.56 0.69 3.51
C SER A 79 1.53 -0.15 4.28
N ARG A 80 0.47 -0.61 3.63
CA ARG A 80 -0.53 -1.53 4.18
C ARG A 80 -0.32 -2.90 3.57
N PHE A 81 0.07 -3.86 4.39
CA PHE A 81 0.44 -5.20 3.98
C PHE A 81 -0.80 -6.04 3.69
N ILE A 82 -0.79 -6.71 2.54
CA ILE A 82 -1.91 -7.51 2.04
C ILE A 82 -1.48 -8.96 1.79
N ASP A 83 -2.41 -9.87 1.97
CA ASP A 83 -2.29 -11.28 1.55
C ASP A 83 -2.64 -11.47 0.06
N ALA A 84 -2.61 -12.70 -0.43
CA ALA A 84 -2.93 -13.05 -1.82
C ALA A 84 -4.37 -12.73 -2.23
N LYS A 85 -5.27 -12.51 -1.27
CA LYS A 85 -6.65 -12.07 -1.50
C LYS A 85 -6.82 -10.56 -1.37
N GLY A 86 -5.73 -9.84 -1.11
CA GLY A 86 -5.70 -8.40 -0.88
C GLY A 86 -6.28 -7.98 0.48
N GLN A 87 -6.38 -8.90 1.44
CA GLN A 87 -6.82 -8.59 2.80
C GLN A 87 -5.65 -8.09 3.65
N ILE A 88 -5.92 -7.20 4.59
CA ILE A 88 -4.91 -6.69 5.53
C ILE A 88 -4.42 -7.84 6.42
N VAL A 89 -3.11 -8.10 6.39
CA VAL A 89 -2.46 -9.17 7.15
C VAL A 89 -2.34 -8.82 8.63
N ASN A 90 -2.02 -7.58 8.97
CA ASN A 90 -1.82 -7.16 10.35
C ASN A 90 -2.60 -5.88 10.64
N GLN A 91 -3.65 -6.00 11.44
CA GLN A 91 -4.53 -4.89 11.75
C GLN A 91 -3.86 -3.83 12.64
N ASP A 92 -2.99 -4.23 13.58
CA ASP A 92 -2.28 -3.30 14.44
C ASP A 92 -1.36 -2.37 13.64
N ILE A 93 -0.55 -2.94 12.74
CA ILE A 93 0.28 -2.17 11.81
C ILE A 93 -0.58 -1.25 10.93
N ASN A 94 -1.71 -1.77 10.42
CA ASN A 94 -2.62 -0.98 9.61
C ASN A 94 -3.21 0.22 10.36
N GLU A 95 -3.58 0.06 11.63
CA GLU A 95 -4.14 1.14 12.46
C GLU A 95 -3.12 2.22 12.82
N ARG A 96 -1.84 1.90 12.90
CA ARG A 96 -0.76 2.86 13.13
C ARG A 96 -0.12 3.43 11.85
N THR A 97 -0.62 3.03 10.66
CA THR A 97 -0.21 3.56 9.36
C THR A 97 -1.08 4.75 8.97
N ILE A 98 -0.45 5.90 8.67
CA ILE A 98 -1.14 7.10 8.17
C ILE A 98 -1.27 7.03 6.64
N GLY A 99 -2.30 7.63 6.10
CA GLY A 99 -2.54 7.72 4.66
C GLY A 99 -3.92 7.19 4.26
N ILE A 100 -4.17 7.12 2.96
CA ILE A 100 -5.42 6.62 2.39
C ILE A 100 -5.64 5.15 2.81
N ARG A 101 -6.88 4.81 3.14
CA ARG A 101 -7.26 3.41 3.41
C ARG A 101 -7.50 2.68 2.09
N LEU A 102 -7.17 1.38 2.02
CA LEU A 102 -7.32 0.59 0.78
C LEU A 102 -8.78 0.57 0.27
N ALA A 103 -9.75 0.57 1.18
CA ALA A 103 -11.16 0.66 0.82
C ALA A 103 -11.52 1.94 0.01
N GLU A 104 -10.76 3.03 0.17
CA GLU A 104 -10.97 4.26 -0.59
C GLU A 104 -10.54 4.13 -2.06
N LEU A 105 -9.58 3.23 -2.37
CA LEU A 105 -9.18 2.94 -3.75
C LEU A 105 -10.35 2.42 -4.58
N LYS A 106 -11.21 1.58 -3.98
CA LYS A 106 -12.39 1.01 -4.65
C LYS A 106 -13.43 2.07 -5.04
N LYS A 107 -13.40 3.23 -4.39
CA LYS A 107 -14.32 4.35 -4.64
C LYS A 107 -13.82 5.32 -5.69
N LYS A 108 -12.54 5.19 -6.11
CA LYS A 108 -11.93 6.09 -7.09
C LYS A 108 -12.52 5.83 -8.48
N LYS A 109 -12.72 6.90 -9.23
CA LYS A 109 -13.12 6.81 -10.64
C LYS A 109 -12.05 6.11 -11.47
N HIS A 110 -10.78 6.44 -11.20
CA HIS A 110 -9.61 5.80 -11.80
C HIS A 110 -8.64 5.42 -10.69
N SER A 111 -8.51 4.13 -10.43
CA SER A 111 -7.54 3.55 -9.51
C SER A 111 -6.51 2.79 -10.34
N ILE A 112 -5.36 3.41 -10.58
CA ILE A 112 -4.36 2.97 -11.56
C ILE A 112 -3.18 2.36 -10.82
N LEU A 113 -3.01 1.06 -10.96
CA LEU A 113 -1.84 0.34 -10.47
C LEU A 113 -0.76 0.34 -11.55
N VAL A 114 0.41 0.90 -11.23
CA VAL A 114 1.59 0.88 -12.11
C VAL A 114 2.66 0.04 -11.44
N ALA A 115 3.04 -1.08 -12.05
CA ALA A 115 4.04 -1.96 -11.48
C ALA A 115 4.83 -2.69 -12.58
N ALA A 116 6.09 -2.97 -12.30
CA ALA A 116 6.98 -3.77 -13.11
C ALA A 116 7.83 -4.65 -12.19
N ASN A 117 8.34 -5.76 -12.67
CA ASN A 117 9.11 -6.77 -11.98
C ASN A 117 8.26 -7.96 -11.50
N VAL A 118 8.62 -9.14 -11.96
CA VAL A 118 7.98 -10.44 -11.66
C VAL A 118 7.87 -10.70 -10.15
N ALA A 119 8.79 -10.18 -9.35
CA ALA A 119 8.73 -10.28 -7.89
C ALA A 119 7.50 -9.62 -7.25
N LYS A 120 6.82 -8.73 -7.97
CA LYS A 120 5.62 -8.02 -7.54
C LYS A 120 4.33 -8.72 -7.96
N VAL A 121 4.39 -9.74 -8.81
CA VAL A 121 3.21 -10.43 -9.36
C VAL A 121 2.24 -10.89 -8.27
N PRO A 122 2.66 -11.53 -7.16
CA PRO A 122 1.74 -11.91 -6.10
C PRO A 122 0.98 -10.73 -5.48
N ALA A 123 1.67 -9.59 -5.30
CA ALA A 123 1.05 -8.37 -4.76
C ALA A 123 0.13 -7.68 -5.78
N ILE A 124 0.50 -7.68 -7.07
CA ILE A 124 -0.34 -7.20 -8.17
C ILE A 124 -1.62 -8.01 -8.22
N HIS A 125 -1.52 -9.34 -8.19
CA HIS A 125 -2.66 -10.25 -8.17
C HIS A 125 -3.58 -9.97 -6.99
N GLY A 126 -3.06 -9.92 -5.76
CA GLY A 126 -3.84 -9.61 -4.56
C GLY A 126 -4.57 -8.27 -4.64
N ALA A 127 -3.90 -7.24 -5.19
CA ALA A 127 -4.51 -5.92 -5.40
C ALA A 127 -5.68 -5.94 -6.39
N LEU A 128 -5.55 -6.71 -7.49
CA LEU A 128 -6.59 -6.87 -8.50
C LEU A 128 -7.77 -7.68 -7.98
N VAL A 129 -7.52 -8.82 -7.34
CA VAL A 129 -8.56 -9.68 -6.74
C VAL A 129 -9.39 -8.92 -5.72
N ALA A 130 -8.74 -8.08 -4.90
CA ALA A 130 -9.42 -7.23 -3.94
C ALA A 130 -10.16 -6.04 -4.59
N GLY A 131 -9.98 -5.77 -5.88
CA GLY A 131 -10.60 -4.64 -6.57
C GLY A 131 -10.02 -3.27 -6.17
N TYR A 132 -8.74 -3.23 -5.77
CA TYR A 132 -8.07 -1.96 -5.43
C TYR A 132 -7.65 -1.17 -6.67
N ALA A 133 -7.51 -1.81 -7.82
CA ALA A 133 -7.22 -1.16 -9.10
C ALA A 133 -8.31 -1.51 -10.13
N ASN A 134 -8.69 -0.52 -10.94
CA ASN A 134 -9.53 -0.69 -12.13
C ASN A 134 -8.76 -0.45 -13.43
N THR A 135 -7.49 -0.08 -13.32
CA THR A 135 -6.56 0.08 -14.44
C THR A 135 -5.20 -0.46 -14.02
N LEU A 136 -4.57 -1.25 -14.88
CA LEU A 136 -3.24 -1.82 -14.67
C LEU A 136 -2.30 -1.37 -15.78
N VAL A 137 -1.12 -0.85 -15.38
CA VAL A 137 0.00 -0.57 -16.25
C VAL A 137 1.16 -1.45 -15.81
N ILE A 138 1.58 -2.37 -16.66
CA ILE A 138 2.51 -3.44 -16.31
C ILE A 138 3.45 -3.74 -17.50
N ASP A 139 4.66 -4.21 -17.23
CA ASP A 139 5.56 -4.70 -18.27
C ASP A 139 5.14 -6.08 -18.78
N GLN A 140 5.64 -6.44 -19.97
CA GLN A 140 5.24 -7.67 -20.66
C GLN A 140 5.60 -8.95 -19.88
N GLU A 141 6.78 -8.99 -19.24
CA GLU A 141 7.23 -10.16 -18.49
C GLU A 141 6.34 -10.40 -17.27
N SER A 142 6.13 -9.35 -16.47
CA SER A 142 5.22 -9.42 -15.33
C SER A 142 3.77 -9.71 -15.72
N ALA A 143 3.33 -9.26 -16.92
CA ALA A 143 1.99 -9.56 -17.42
C ALA A 143 1.83 -11.04 -17.76
N ASN A 144 2.82 -11.66 -18.40
CA ASN A 144 2.82 -13.08 -18.68
C ASN A 144 2.79 -13.92 -17.40
N ASP A 145 3.65 -13.60 -16.44
CA ASP A 145 3.68 -14.26 -15.13
C ASP A 145 2.35 -14.10 -14.38
N LEU A 146 1.72 -12.92 -14.46
CA LEU A 146 0.43 -12.67 -13.82
C LEU A 146 -0.68 -13.55 -14.41
N LEU A 147 -0.70 -13.78 -15.73
CA LEU A 147 -1.68 -14.66 -16.38
C LEU A 147 -1.49 -16.12 -15.94
N GLU A 148 -0.25 -16.59 -15.83
CA GLU A 148 0.05 -17.94 -15.33
C GLU A 148 -0.25 -18.08 -13.83
N PHE A 149 -0.02 -17.04 -13.05
CA PHE A 149 -0.29 -17.00 -11.61
C PHE A 149 -1.80 -17.09 -11.29
N SER A 150 -2.65 -16.61 -12.20
CA SER A 150 -4.11 -16.56 -12.05
C SER A 150 -4.83 -17.81 -12.57
N ALA A 151 -4.10 -18.70 -13.26
CA ALA A 151 -4.63 -19.95 -13.79
C ALA A 151 -4.57 -21.07 -12.75
#